data_6db5fa0985b0794f5d1d988030d30fa5
#
_entry.id   6db5fa0985b0794f5d1d988030d30fa5
#
_cell.length_a   1.000
_cell.length_b   1.000
_cell.length_c   1.000
_cell.angle_alpha   90.00
_cell.angle_beta   90.00
_cell.angle_gamma   90.00
#
_symmetry.space_group_name_H-M   'P 1'
#
loop_
_entity.id
_entity.type
_entity.pdbx_description
1 polymer ?
#
loop_
_entity_poly.entity_id
_entity_poly.type
_entity_poly.pdbx_seq_one_letter_code
_entity_poly.pdbx_strand_id
1 'polypeptide(L)'
;MRKLKKLIRQPGVFFRDYLNKRYPVRNAEQRTTESDEPVIIDNSLYLAELENSINLPPIKVDVVFTWVNNQDPKWQQHRRQHSPTAEQNALHNNDEARFSNHNELYYSLHSVRTFLPWVNHIYIITDNQRPDWLNPADYPNVSIIDHSQIIDPQYLPTFNSHVIEAH
;
A
#
# COMPACT_ATOMS: atom_id res chain seq x y z
N MET A 1 -25.54 30.36 8.23
CA MET A 1 -24.26 31.07 8.54
C MET A 1 -22.99 30.32 8.14
N ARG A 2 -22.85 28.99 8.29
CA ARG A 2 -21.63 28.25 7.91
C ARG A 2 -21.28 28.30 6.41
N LYS A 3 -22.27 28.22 5.51
CA LYS A 3 -22.05 28.23 4.06
C LYS A 3 -21.51 29.57 3.54
N LEU A 4 -22.03 30.69 4.06
CA LEU A 4 -21.56 32.03 3.67
C LEU A 4 -20.13 32.30 4.12
N LYS A 5 -19.74 31.84 5.31
CA LYS A 5 -18.35 31.92 5.80
C LYS A 5 -17.37 31.12 4.92
N LYS A 6 -17.79 29.93 4.42
CA LYS A 6 -17.00 29.12 3.52
C LYS A 6 -16.85 29.79 2.14
N LEU A 7 -17.90 30.40 1.60
CA LEU A 7 -17.85 31.14 0.36
C LEU A 7 -16.84 32.30 0.41
N ILE A 8 -16.84 33.05 1.51
CA ILE A 8 -15.94 34.22 1.65
C ILE A 8 -14.48 33.79 1.90
N ARG A 9 -14.24 32.77 2.72
CA ARG A 9 -12.89 32.35 3.09
C ARG A 9 -12.22 31.45 2.06
N GLN A 10 -12.98 30.62 1.36
CA GLN A 10 -12.47 29.61 0.44
C GLN A 10 -13.45 29.44 -0.75
N PRO A 11 -13.56 30.43 -1.63
CA PRO A 11 -14.54 30.42 -2.71
C PRO A 11 -14.37 29.21 -3.65
N GLY A 12 -13.14 28.88 -4.01
CA GLY A 12 -12.86 27.72 -4.88
C GLY A 12 -13.35 26.39 -4.29
N VAL A 13 -13.14 26.17 -2.99
CA VAL A 13 -13.64 24.97 -2.28
C VAL A 13 -15.16 24.98 -2.19
N PHE A 14 -15.77 26.14 -1.96
CA PHE A 14 -17.24 26.27 -1.92
C PHE A 14 -17.86 25.89 -3.27
N PHE A 15 -17.35 26.43 -4.38
CA PHE A 15 -17.87 26.13 -5.71
C PHE A 15 -17.60 24.67 -6.11
N ARG A 16 -16.42 24.14 -5.83
CA ARG A 16 -16.13 22.72 -6.05
C ARG A 16 -17.14 21.82 -5.34
N ASP A 17 -17.37 22.04 -4.04
CA ASP A 17 -18.29 21.21 -3.25
C ASP A 17 -19.76 21.39 -3.71
N TYR A 18 -20.13 22.62 -4.14
CA TYR A 18 -21.43 22.89 -4.70
C TYR A 18 -21.65 22.15 -6.03
N LEU A 19 -20.67 22.22 -6.93
CA LEU A 19 -20.71 21.53 -8.22
C LEU A 19 -20.72 20.01 -8.04
N ASN A 20 -19.87 19.46 -7.20
CA ASN A 20 -19.83 18.02 -6.92
C ASN A 20 -21.14 17.51 -6.32
N LYS A 21 -21.81 18.33 -5.51
CA LYS A 21 -23.13 17.97 -4.97
C LYS A 21 -24.22 18.01 -6.03
N ARG A 22 -24.20 18.99 -6.95
CA ARG A 22 -25.22 19.17 -7.99
C ARG A 22 -24.98 18.26 -9.19
N TYR A 23 -23.72 18.03 -9.51
CA TYR A 23 -23.25 17.18 -10.60
C TYR A 23 -22.22 16.21 -10.03
N PRO A 24 -22.64 15.20 -9.25
CA PRO A 24 -21.70 14.23 -8.72
C PRO A 24 -20.98 13.60 -9.91
N VAL A 25 -19.65 13.68 -9.89
CA VAL A 25 -18.83 12.86 -10.76
C VAL A 25 -19.16 11.42 -10.37
N ARG A 26 -20.05 10.79 -11.07
CA ARG A 26 -20.20 9.36 -11.02
C ARG A 26 -18.92 8.84 -11.67
N ASN A 27 -17.99 8.36 -10.87
CA ASN A 27 -17.10 7.32 -11.36
C ASN A 27 -18.07 6.22 -11.81
N ALA A 28 -18.37 6.20 -13.08
CA ALA A 28 -18.84 5.01 -13.71
C ALA A 28 -17.64 4.05 -13.60
N GLU A 29 -17.52 3.34 -12.47
CA GLU A 29 -16.93 2.04 -12.52
C GLU A 29 -17.66 1.37 -13.66
N GLN A 30 -16.98 1.21 -14.77
CA GLN A 30 -17.46 0.37 -15.84
C GLN A 30 -17.45 -1.03 -15.20
N ARG A 31 -18.56 -1.38 -14.57
CA ARG A 31 -18.82 -2.77 -14.24
C ARG A 31 -18.83 -3.45 -15.60
N THR A 32 -17.87 -4.33 -15.80
CA THR A 32 -17.89 -5.25 -16.92
C THR A 32 -19.28 -5.84 -16.99
N THR A 33 -19.96 -5.63 -18.09
CA THR A 33 -21.27 -6.25 -18.33
C THR A 33 -21.01 -7.72 -18.70
N GLU A 34 -21.99 -8.58 -18.50
CA GLU A 34 -21.89 -9.99 -18.97
C GLU A 34 -21.48 -10.11 -20.44
N SER A 35 -21.75 -9.07 -21.25
CA SER A 35 -21.32 -9.01 -22.65
C SER A 35 -19.82 -8.76 -22.83
N ASP A 36 -19.12 -8.25 -21.83
CA ASP A 36 -17.69 -7.93 -21.90
C ASP A 36 -16.82 -9.11 -21.42
N GLU A 37 -17.41 -10.06 -20.66
CA GLU A 37 -16.69 -11.24 -20.16
C GLU A 37 -16.00 -12.07 -21.27
N PRO A 38 -16.65 -12.38 -22.41
CA PRO A 38 -16.00 -13.13 -23.48
C PRO A 38 -14.76 -12.43 -24.03
N VAL A 39 -14.83 -11.10 -24.18
CA VAL A 39 -13.71 -10.27 -24.69
C VAL A 39 -12.54 -10.26 -23.72
N ILE A 40 -12.82 -10.21 -22.43
CA ILE A 40 -11.79 -10.25 -21.38
C ILE A 40 -11.12 -11.62 -21.36
N ILE A 41 -11.90 -12.70 -21.45
CA ILE A 41 -11.38 -14.07 -21.49
C ILE A 41 -10.53 -14.29 -22.75
N ASP A 42 -11.00 -13.86 -23.90
CA ASP A 42 -10.25 -13.98 -25.17
C ASP A 42 -8.93 -13.23 -25.12
N ASN A 43 -8.93 -12.00 -24.59
CA ASN A 43 -7.70 -11.24 -24.43
C ASN A 43 -6.73 -11.89 -23.44
N SER A 44 -7.23 -12.49 -22.37
CA SER A 44 -6.41 -13.19 -21.39
C SER A 44 -5.77 -14.45 -22.00
N LEU A 45 -6.52 -15.20 -22.79
CA LEU A 45 -6.02 -16.37 -23.52
C LEU A 45 -4.99 -15.96 -24.58
N TYR A 46 -5.26 -14.89 -25.32
CA TYR A 46 -4.34 -14.36 -26.32
C TYR A 46 -3.02 -13.90 -25.70
N LEU A 47 -3.06 -13.21 -24.56
CA LEU A 47 -1.85 -12.83 -23.83
C LEU A 47 -1.07 -14.04 -23.33
N ALA A 48 -1.75 -15.07 -22.82
CA ALA A 48 -1.12 -16.31 -22.38
C ALA A 48 -0.47 -17.08 -23.55
N GLU A 49 -1.11 -17.09 -24.71
CA GLU A 49 -0.54 -17.67 -25.93
C GLU A 49 0.67 -16.87 -26.44
N LEU A 50 0.59 -15.54 -26.36
CA LEU A 50 1.70 -14.66 -26.74
C LEU A 50 2.90 -14.85 -25.80
N GLU A 51 2.67 -14.94 -24.50
CA GLU A 51 3.71 -15.22 -23.52
C GLU A 51 4.39 -16.57 -23.75
N ASN A 52 3.60 -17.61 -24.09
CA ASN A 52 4.13 -18.93 -24.43
C ASN A 52 4.90 -18.95 -25.77
N SER A 53 4.56 -18.07 -26.71
CA SER A 53 5.24 -17.95 -28.00
C SER A 53 6.55 -17.18 -27.92
N ILE A 54 6.69 -16.30 -26.96
CA ILE A 54 7.92 -15.59 -26.66
C ILE A 54 8.72 -16.48 -25.70
N ASN A 55 9.77 -17.08 -26.19
CA ASN A 55 10.66 -17.98 -25.41
C ASN A 55 11.48 -17.14 -24.39
N LEU A 56 10.78 -16.44 -23.49
CA LEU A 56 11.39 -15.69 -22.41
C LEU A 56 11.85 -16.67 -21.32
N PRO A 57 13.03 -16.48 -20.74
CA PRO A 57 13.41 -17.26 -19.58
C PRO A 57 12.38 -17.04 -18.47
N PRO A 58 12.07 -18.07 -17.67
CA PRO A 58 11.11 -17.94 -16.59
C PRO A 58 11.50 -16.78 -15.67
N ILE A 59 10.67 -15.74 -15.66
CA ILE A 59 10.88 -14.57 -14.81
C ILE A 59 10.57 -14.99 -13.36
N LYS A 60 11.55 -14.83 -12.49
CA LYS A 60 11.31 -14.99 -11.07
C LYS A 60 10.57 -13.74 -10.55
N VAL A 61 9.43 -13.96 -9.93
CA VAL A 61 8.61 -12.89 -9.36
C VAL A 61 8.71 -12.99 -7.85
N ASP A 62 9.06 -11.89 -7.23
CA ASP A 62 9.07 -11.74 -5.78
C ASP A 62 7.90 -10.87 -5.33
N VAL A 63 7.47 -11.06 -4.09
CA VAL A 63 6.43 -10.24 -3.45
C VAL A 63 7.07 -9.41 -2.36
N VAL A 64 6.70 -8.14 -2.31
CA VAL A 64 7.18 -7.21 -1.28
C VAL A 64 6.00 -6.69 -0.47
N PHE A 65 6.12 -6.79 0.85
CA PHE A 65 5.19 -6.18 1.79
C PHE A 65 5.91 -5.09 2.58
N THR A 66 5.30 -3.93 2.73
CA THR A 66 5.71 -2.93 3.72
C THR A 66 4.86 -3.09 4.96
N TRP A 67 5.50 -3.16 6.14
CA TRP A 67 4.77 -3.41 7.38
C TRP A 67 5.44 -2.79 8.59
N VAL A 68 4.62 -2.23 9.47
CA VAL A 68 5.02 -1.78 10.81
C VAL A 68 3.95 -2.15 11.82
N ASN A 69 4.36 -2.38 13.06
CA ASN A 69 3.45 -2.56 14.18
C ASN A 69 3.41 -1.28 15.03
N ASN A 70 2.32 -0.53 14.94
CA ASN A 70 2.13 0.66 15.72
C ASN A 70 1.89 0.41 17.22
N GLN A 71 1.67 -0.82 17.64
CA GLN A 71 1.51 -1.20 19.04
C GLN A 71 2.85 -1.41 19.75
N ASP A 72 3.97 -1.45 19.01
CA ASP A 72 5.30 -1.53 19.58
C ASP A 72 5.67 -0.22 20.29
N PRO A 73 5.89 -0.23 21.63
CA PRO A 73 6.20 0.97 22.38
C PRO A 73 7.51 1.66 21.96
N LYS A 74 8.51 0.89 21.50
CA LYS A 74 9.79 1.42 21.01
C LYS A 74 9.60 2.16 19.72
N TRP A 75 8.85 1.57 18.79
CA TRP A 75 8.52 2.19 17.53
C TRP A 75 7.67 3.46 17.73
N GLN A 76 6.68 3.43 18.63
CA GLN A 76 5.89 4.61 18.97
C GLN A 76 6.75 5.75 19.55
N GLN A 77 7.70 5.41 20.42
CA GLN A 77 8.62 6.41 20.97
C GLN A 77 9.49 7.02 19.87
N HIS A 78 10.06 6.19 19.00
CA HIS A 78 10.87 6.62 17.86
C HIS A 78 10.08 7.54 16.93
N ARG A 79 8.86 7.15 16.57
CA ARG A 79 7.97 7.99 15.75
C ARG A 79 7.67 9.35 16.40
N ARG A 80 7.36 9.39 17.71
CA ARG A 80 7.08 10.65 18.41
C ARG A 80 8.27 11.61 18.43
N GLN A 81 9.48 11.08 18.52
CA GLN A 81 10.71 11.89 18.53
C GLN A 81 10.97 12.58 17.19
N HIS A 82 10.51 11.97 16.08
CA HIS A 82 10.74 12.45 14.72
C HIS A 82 9.49 12.97 14.03
N SER A 83 8.33 12.91 14.69
CA SER A 83 7.11 13.50 14.14
C SER A 83 7.22 15.02 14.13
N PRO A 84 6.86 15.68 13.03
CA PRO A 84 6.79 17.14 12.99
C PRO A 84 5.77 17.65 14.04
N THR A 85 6.03 18.83 14.59
CA THR A 85 5.10 19.51 15.51
C THR A 85 3.71 19.67 14.86
N ALA A 86 2.66 19.73 15.68
CA ALA A 86 1.26 19.74 15.25
C ALA A 86 0.91 20.77 14.14
N GLU A 87 1.71 21.82 13.99
CA GLU A 87 1.53 22.84 12.96
C GLU A 87 2.00 22.42 11.56
N GLN A 88 2.87 21.42 11.45
CA GLN A 88 3.40 20.89 10.18
C GLN A 88 2.66 19.65 9.68
N ASN A 89 1.65 19.19 10.43
CA ASN A 89 0.85 18.04 10.07
C ASN A 89 -0.04 18.37 8.87
N ALA A 90 0.44 18.04 7.69
CA ALA A 90 -0.46 17.85 6.56
C ALA A 90 -1.54 16.85 6.99
N LEU A 91 -2.80 17.27 6.89
CA LEU A 91 -4.03 16.70 7.45
C LEU A 91 -4.25 15.18 7.27
N HIS A 92 -3.37 14.46 6.60
CA HIS A 92 -3.53 13.05 6.28
C HIS A 92 -2.30 12.15 6.53
N ASN A 93 -1.13 12.71 6.85
CA ASN A 93 0.09 11.90 6.99
C ASN A 93 0.27 11.27 8.38
N ASN A 94 -0.48 11.72 9.38
CA ASN A 94 -0.38 11.25 10.77
C ASN A 94 -1.63 10.53 11.29
N ASP A 95 -2.51 10.09 10.40
CA ASP A 95 -3.67 9.31 10.80
C ASP A 95 -3.19 7.96 11.40
N GLU A 96 -3.55 7.71 12.67
CA GLU A 96 -3.23 6.46 13.36
C GLU A 96 -3.73 5.23 12.62
N ALA A 97 -4.81 5.37 11.87
CA ALA A 97 -5.38 4.31 11.06
C ALA A 97 -4.38 3.75 10.03
N ARG A 98 -3.43 4.57 9.54
CA ARG A 98 -2.41 4.14 8.57
C ARG A 98 -1.39 3.16 9.14
N PHE A 99 -1.22 3.15 10.46
CA PHE A 99 -0.25 2.31 11.17
C PHE A 99 -0.94 1.24 12.01
N SER A 100 -2.25 1.21 11.99
CA SER A 100 -3.06 0.24 12.71
C SER A 100 -2.84 -1.14 12.12
N ASN A 101 -2.53 -2.13 12.97
CA ASN A 101 -2.26 -3.49 12.56
C ASN A 101 -3.38 -4.41 13.07
N HIS A 102 -4.10 -5.03 12.14
CA HIS A 102 -5.16 -6.02 12.38
C HIS A 102 -4.79 -7.41 11.85
N ASN A 103 -3.49 -7.71 11.81
CA ASN A 103 -2.93 -8.94 11.25
C ASN A 103 -3.09 -9.08 9.73
N GLU A 104 -3.24 -7.96 9.00
CA GLU A 104 -3.39 -7.97 7.54
C GLU A 104 -2.23 -8.69 6.86
N LEU A 105 -1.00 -8.46 7.33
CA LEU A 105 0.19 -9.14 6.80
C LEU A 105 0.09 -10.66 6.94
N TYR A 106 -0.44 -11.16 8.08
CA TYR A 106 -0.60 -12.60 8.29
C TYR A 106 -1.51 -13.21 7.23
N TYR A 107 -2.69 -12.63 7.03
CA TYR A 107 -3.65 -13.11 6.04
C TYR A 107 -3.15 -12.95 4.61
N SER A 108 -2.50 -11.82 4.31
CA SER A 108 -1.91 -11.56 2.99
C SER A 108 -0.81 -12.57 2.66
N LEU A 109 0.09 -12.86 3.61
CA LEU A 109 1.14 -13.86 3.43
C LEU A 109 0.56 -15.27 3.19
N HIS A 110 -0.44 -15.66 3.96
CA HIS A 110 -1.13 -16.94 3.76
C HIS A 110 -1.84 -17.00 2.40
N SER A 111 -2.44 -15.91 1.97
CA SER A 111 -3.07 -15.80 0.65
C SER A 111 -2.05 -15.99 -0.47
N VAL A 112 -0.91 -15.30 -0.41
CA VAL A 112 0.17 -15.47 -1.40
C VAL A 112 0.65 -16.92 -1.44
N ARG A 113 0.91 -17.54 -0.29
CA ARG A 113 1.36 -18.95 -0.24
C ARG A 113 0.33 -19.93 -0.79
N THR A 114 -0.93 -19.64 -0.62
CA THR A 114 -2.01 -20.52 -1.07
C THR A 114 -2.30 -20.37 -2.56
N PHE A 115 -2.39 -19.15 -3.03
CA PHE A 115 -2.89 -18.84 -4.36
C PHE A 115 -1.79 -18.52 -5.38
N LEU A 116 -0.59 -18.18 -4.90
CA LEU A 116 0.57 -17.84 -5.74
C LEU A 116 1.80 -18.70 -5.38
N PRO A 117 1.68 -20.06 -5.43
CA PRO A 117 2.76 -20.96 -5.01
C PRO A 117 4.00 -20.87 -5.88
N TRP A 118 3.91 -20.20 -7.02
CA TRP A 118 5.00 -19.95 -7.96
C TRP A 118 5.85 -18.72 -7.61
N VAL A 119 5.49 -17.95 -6.60
CA VAL A 119 6.28 -16.82 -6.12
C VAL A 119 7.64 -17.31 -5.63
N ASN A 120 8.70 -16.66 -6.12
CA ASN A 120 10.07 -17.05 -5.83
C ASN A 120 10.47 -16.71 -4.39
N HIS A 121 10.27 -15.47 -3.98
CA HIS A 121 10.62 -14.98 -2.65
C HIS A 121 9.65 -13.91 -2.15
N ILE A 122 9.54 -13.74 -0.84
CA ILE A 122 8.70 -12.75 -0.20
C ILE A 122 9.56 -11.91 0.72
N TYR A 123 9.54 -10.59 0.53
CA TYR A 123 10.24 -9.64 1.38
C TYR A 123 9.24 -8.87 2.24
N ILE A 124 9.54 -8.74 3.53
CA ILE A 124 8.79 -7.90 4.46
C ILE A 124 9.71 -6.76 4.88
N ILE A 125 9.40 -5.57 4.39
CA ILE A 125 10.16 -4.35 4.68
C ILE A 125 9.57 -3.71 5.92
N THR A 126 10.41 -3.40 6.90
CA THR A 126 9.97 -2.96 8.23
C THR A 126 10.97 -1.99 8.87
N ASP A 127 10.56 -1.33 9.95
CA ASP A 127 11.38 -0.43 10.75
C ASP A 127 11.87 -1.14 12.02
N ASN A 128 12.92 -1.94 11.88
CA ASN A 128 13.52 -2.72 12.95
C ASN A 128 12.53 -3.56 13.79
N GLN A 129 11.50 -4.08 13.10
CA GLN A 129 10.45 -4.87 13.72
C GLN A 129 10.37 -6.25 13.10
N ARG A 130 9.66 -7.15 13.78
CA ARG A 130 9.35 -8.49 13.29
C ARG A 130 7.99 -8.91 13.80
N PRO A 131 7.12 -9.50 12.96
CA PRO A 131 5.88 -10.09 13.43
C PRO A 131 6.16 -11.27 14.38
N ASP A 132 5.54 -11.30 15.55
CA ASP A 132 5.75 -12.34 16.58
C ASP A 132 5.43 -13.75 16.08
N TRP A 133 4.46 -13.85 15.18
CA TRP A 133 4.02 -15.12 14.58
C TRP A 133 4.95 -15.63 13.46
N LEU A 134 5.87 -14.81 12.95
CA LEU A 134 6.73 -15.17 11.84
C LEU A 134 7.97 -15.91 12.31
N ASN A 135 7.91 -17.25 12.32
CA ASN A 135 9.06 -18.09 12.59
C ASN A 135 9.79 -18.42 11.27
N PRO A 136 11.08 -18.09 11.08
CA PRO A 136 11.82 -18.35 9.84
C PRO A 136 11.82 -19.82 9.40
N ALA A 137 11.76 -20.74 10.34
CA ALA A 137 11.74 -22.17 10.03
C ALA A 137 10.48 -22.59 9.27
N ASP A 138 9.35 -21.90 9.51
CA ASP A 138 8.06 -22.19 8.88
C ASP A 138 7.89 -21.43 7.55
N TYR A 139 8.75 -20.44 7.29
CA TYR A 139 8.69 -19.53 6.14
C TYR A 139 10.05 -19.36 5.46
N PRO A 140 10.63 -20.44 4.88
CA PRO A 140 12.00 -20.42 4.34
C PRO A 140 12.20 -19.45 3.15
N ASN A 141 11.11 -19.10 2.46
CA ASN A 141 11.12 -18.15 1.34
C ASN A 141 10.67 -16.73 1.73
N VAL A 142 10.70 -16.40 3.03
CA VAL A 142 10.35 -15.06 3.54
C VAL A 142 11.56 -14.44 4.21
N SER A 143 11.89 -13.23 3.83
CA SER A 143 12.97 -12.42 4.45
C SER A 143 12.42 -11.12 5.01
N ILE A 144 12.94 -10.72 6.17
CA ILE A 144 12.70 -9.42 6.75
C ILE A 144 13.85 -8.50 6.34
N ILE A 145 13.51 -7.34 5.82
CA ILE A 145 14.44 -6.29 5.39
C ILE A 145 14.16 -5.04 6.22
N ASP A 146 15.17 -4.55 6.90
CA ASP A 146 15.08 -3.29 7.63
C ASP A 146 15.23 -2.09 6.68
N HIS A 147 14.55 -0.99 6.98
CA HIS A 147 14.63 0.25 6.19
C HIS A 147 16.09 0.70 5.98
N SER A 148 16.95 0.53 6.98
CA SER A 148 18.37 0.89 6.90
C SER A 148 19.19 0.08 5.89
N GLN A 149 18.66 -1.02 5.40
CA GLN A 149 19.32 -1.87 4.39
C GLN A 149 19.03 -1.39 2.95
N ILE A 150 17.97 -0.58 2.77
CA ILE A 150 17.52 -0.15 1.44
C ILE A 150 17.50 1.37 1.28
N ILE A 151 17.45 2.13 2.38
CA ILE A 151 17.35 3.59 2.37
C ILE A 151 18.62 4.18 2.98
N ASP A 152 19.18 5.20 2.31
CA ASP A 152 20.34 5.92 2.82
C ASP A 152 20.03 6.50 4.22
N PRO A 153 20.92 6.32 5.22
CA PRO A 153 20.71 6.80 6.59
C PRO A 153 20.34 8.29 6.73
N GLN A 154 20.76 9.14 5.79
CA GLN A 154 20.42 10.57 5.80
C GLN A 154 18.90 10.82 5.65
N TYR A 155 18.15 9.86 5.12
CA TYR A 155 16.69 9.97 4.92
C TYR A 155 15.89 9.20 5.98
N LEU A 156 16.58 8.57 6.93
CA LEU A 156 15.95 7.82 8.02
C LEU A 156 15.93 8.63 9.32
N PRO A 157 14.90 8.45 10.17
CA PRO A 157 13.75 7.58 9.94
C PRO A 157 12.72 8.21 9.00
N THR A 158 12.08 7.37 8.18
CA THR A 158 10.92 7.78 7.38
C THR A 158 9.69 7.01 7.80
N PHE A 159 8.54 7.72 7.88
CA PHE A 159 7.22 7.15 8.18
C PHE A 159 6.28 7.27 6.99
N ASN A 160 6.85 7.44 5.80
CA ASN A 160 6.12 7.57 4.55
C ASN A 160 6.31 6.30 3.71
N SER A 161 5.24 5.50 3.57
CA SER A 161 5.27 4.26 2.81
C SER A 161 5.70 4.47 1.35
N HIS A 162 5.31 5.57 0.72
CA HIS A 162 5.69 5.85 -0.68
C HIS A 162 7.21 6.07 -0.85
N VAL A 163 7.88 6.60 0.17
CA VAL A 163 9.36 6.71 0.13
C VAL A 163 9.97 5.32 0.25
N ILE A 164 9.44 4.47 1.11
CA ILE A 164 9.92 3.10 1.31
C ILE A 164 9.71 2.25 0.04
N GLU A 165 8.55 2.38 -0.60
CA GLU A 165 8.18 1.64 -1.80
C GLU A 165 8.97 2.06 -3.05
N ALA A 166 9.60 3.24 -3.02
CA ALA A 166 10.41 3.75 -4.14
C ALA A 166 11.87 3.25 -4.14
N HIS A 167 12.30 2.60 -3.07
CA HIS A 167 13.64 2.06 -2.88
C HIS A 167 13.63 0.54 -2.95
#